data_ce437ed342e22467962206095afa0ea0
#
_entry.id   ce437ed342e22467962206095afa0ea0
#
_cell.length_a   1.000
_cell.length_b   1.000
_cell.length_c   1.000
_cell.angle_alpha   90.00
_cell.angle_beta   90.00
_cell.angle_gamma   90.00
#
_symmetry.space_group_name_H-M   'P 1'
#
loop_
_entity.id
_entity.type
_entity.pdbx_description
1 polymer ?
#
loop_
_entity_poly.entity_id
_entity_poly.type
_entity_poly.pdbx_seq_one_letter_code
_entity_poly.pdbx_strand_id
1 'polypeptide(L)'
;MKATGIVRRIDDLGRIVVPKEIRRTLRIREGDPLEIFTSREGEIMLKKYSPVGELGEFAQSYAQALAQTTDALVCITDREYVIAAAGAGKKEVEGEHLSEAVEAMIEKRGTIMTTGEEAPISITQKVMSALPKGVVLSSILCNGDCQGAVILSEKSGQKEKLEQLKPLSVTAANFLGKNMEQ
;
A
#
# COMPACT_ATOMS: atom_id res chain seq x y z
N MET A 1 -13.36 0.05 21.98
CA MET A 1 -14.11 0.24 20.69
C MET A 1 -15.19 1.29 20.87
N LYS A 2 -15.54 2.05 19.81
CA LYS A 2 -16.61 3.06 19.88
C LYS A 2 -17.86 2.49 19.21
N ALA A 3 -18.99 2.42 19.93
CA ALA A 3 -20.28 2.00 19.36
C ALA A 3 -20.76 3.03 18.31
N THR A 4 -21.20 2.56 17.16
CA THR A 4 -21.75 3.41 16.08
C THR A 4 -23.24 3.71 16.28
N GLY A 5 -23.92 3.00 17.19
CA GLY A 5 -25.36 3.09 17.39
C GLY A 5 -26.22 2.52 16.26
N ILE A 6 -25.59 1.95 15.24
CA ILE A 6 -26.29 1.41 14.06
C ILE A 6 -26.58 -0.08 14.30
N VAL A 7 -27.89 -0.45 14.24
CA VAL A 7 -28.33 -1.84 14.31
C VAL A 7 -28.71 -2.33 12.92
N ARG A 8 -28.26 -3.51 12.53
CA ARG A 8 -28.61 -4.19 11.28
C ARG A 8 -29.06 -5.62 11.58
N ARG A 9 -29.96 -6.12 10.75
CA ARG A 9 -30.42 -7.51 10.82
C ARG A 9 -29.69 -8.34 9.79
N ILE A 10 -29.44 -9.59 10.13
CA ILE A 10 -28.98 -10.62 9.20
C ILE A 10 -30.19 -11.03 8.37
N ASP A 11 -30.06 -11.09 7.04
CA ASP A 11 -31.11 -11.57 6.15
C ASP A 11 -31.18 -13.12 6.12
N ASP A 12 -32.14 -13.65 5.37
CA ASP A 12 -32.39 -15.09 5.20
C ASP A 12 -31.23 -15.83 4.49
N LEU A 13 -30.34 -15.10 3.81
CA LEU A 13 -29.12 -15.63 3.20
C LEU A 13 -27.88 -15.46 4.09
N GLY A 14 -28.05 -15.01 5.34
CA GLY A 14 -26.94 -14.81 6.27
C GLY A 14 -26.10 -13.56 6.01
N ARG A 15 -26.59 -12.58 5.23
CA ARG A 15 -25.83 -11.37 4.87
C ARG A 15 -26.17 -10.21 5.82
N ILE A 16 -25.15 -9.38 6.06
CA ILE A 16 -25.30 -8.09 6.76
C ILE A 16 -24.90 -6.97 5.80
N VAL A 17 -25.76 -5.96 5.68
CA VAL A 17 -25.43 -4.76 4.90
C VAL A 17 -24.59 -3.82 5.75
N VAL A 18 -23.33 -3.59 5.34
CA VAL A 18 -22.47 -2.56 5.94
C VAL A 18 -22.95 -1.18 5.50
N PRO A 19 -23.40 -0.30 6.42
CA PRO A 19 -23.92 1.02 6.09
C PRO A 19 -22.94 1.89 5.32
N LYS A 20 -23.47 2.75 4.41
CA LYS A 20 -22.64 3.64 3.58
C LYS A 20 -21.75 4.55 4.42
N GLU A 21 -22.23 5.03 5.55
CA GLU A 21 -21.51 5.89 6.48
C GLU A 21 -20.28 5.18 7.05
N ILE A 22 -20.44 3.90 7.47
CA ILE A 22 -19.33 3.07 7.97
C ILE A 22 -18.35 2.78 6.84
N ARG A 23 -18.86 2.39 5.65
CA ARG A 23 -17.99 2.14 4.48
C ARG A 23 -17.16 3.38 4.13
N ARG A 24 -17.78 4.58 4.14
CA ARG A 24 -17.09 5.84 3.88
C ARG A 24 -16.03 6.16 4.94
N THR A 25 -16.38 6.01 6.23
CA THR A 25 -15.46 6.29 7.33
C THR A 25 -14.25 5.36 7.34
N LEU A 26 -14.48 4.07 7.01
CA LEU A 26 -13.45 3.05 6.97
C LEU A 26 -12.85 2.87 5.55
N ARG A 27 -13.24 3.72 4.59
CA ARG A 27 -12.81 3.65 3.18
C ARG A 27 -13.00 2.26 2.54
N ILE A 28 -14.08 1.56 2.92
CA ILE A 28 -14.45 0.27 2.34
C ILE A 28 -15.18 0.52 1.02
N ARG A 29 -14.63 0.00 -0.08
CA ARG A 29 -15.22 0.08 -1.42
C ARG A 29 -16.00 -1.21 -1.73
N GLU A 30 -16.85 -1.17 -2.75
CA GLU A 30 -17.49 -2.36 -3.30
C GLU A 30 -16.41 -3.27 -3.91
N GLY A 31 -16.46 -4.56 -3.57
CA GLY A 31 -15.46 -5.54 -3.99
C GLY A 31 -14.24 -5.65 -3.07
N ASP A 32 -14.05 -4.76 -2.08
CA ASP A 32 -12.95 -4.92 -1.12
C ASP A 32 -13.15 -6.20 -0.29
N PRO A 33 -12.14 -7.07 -0.19
CA PRO A 33 -12.19 -8.24 0.65
C PRO A 33 -12.14 -7.84 2.12
N LEU A 34 -13.01 -8.46 2.92
CA LEU A 34 -13.05 -8.28 4.37
C LEU A 34 -12.82 -9.61 5.06
N GLU A 35 -11.89 -9.62 5.97
CA GLU A 35 -11.64 -10.76 6.85
C GLU A 35 -12.56 -10.68 8.07
N ILE A 36 -13.12 -11.82 8.48
CA ILE A 36 -14.07 -11.91 9.58
C ILE A 36 -13.36 -12.59 10.76
N PHE A 37 -13.27 -11.88 11.87
CA PHE A 37 -12.79 -12.40 13.13
C PHE A 37 -13.93 -12.56 14.11
N THR A 38 -13.83 -13.57 14.97
CA THR A 38 -14.75 -13.76 16.09
C THR A 38 -13.99 -13.70 17.42
N SER A 39 -14.55 -13.01 18.42
CA SER A 39 -14.01 -13.00 19.76
C SER A 39 -14.69 -14.05 20.64
N ARG A 40 -14.09 -14.39 21.79
CA ARG A 40 -14.70 -15.28 22.79
C ARG A 40 -15.93 -14.65 23.46
N GLU A 41 -16.07 -13.36 23.36
CA GLU A 41 -17.19 -12.58 23.94
C GLU A 41 -18.39 -12.49 22.96
N GLY A 42 -18.32 -13.17 21.81
CA GLY A 42 -19.39 -13.21 20.81
C GLY A 42 -19.43 -12.00 19.87
N GLU A 43 -18.33 -11.26 19.79
CA GLU A 43 -18.20 -10.17 18.83
C GLU A 43 -17.77 -10.70 17.47
N ILE A 44 -18.29 -10.07 16.40
CA ILE A 44 -17.83 -10.25 15.02
C ILE A 44 -17.11 -8.98 14.61
N MET A 45 -15.84 -9.09 14.25
CA MET A 45 -15.02 -7.99 13.76
C MET A 45 -14.75 -8.18 12.27
N LEU A 46 -14.99 -7.13 11.48
CA LEU A 46 -14.62 -7.08 10.07
C LEU A 46 -13.37 -6.22 9.93
N LYS A 47 -12.36 -6.74 9.27
CA LYS A 47 -11.11 -6.04 8.99
C LYS A 47 -10.85 -6.07 7.48
N LYS A 48 -10.33 -4.99 6.91
CA LYS A 48 -9.87 -5.05 5.53
C LYS A 48 -8.77 -6.09 5.38
N TYR A 49 -8.95 -6.98 4.43
CA TYR A 49 -7.94 -7.96 4.09
C TYR A 49 -6.88 -7.34 3.17
N SER A 50 -5.64 -7.44 3.54
CA SER A 50 -4.49 -6.95 2.77
C SER A 50 -3.53 -8.11 2.50
N PRO A 51 -3.55 -8.71 1.30
CA PRO A 51 -2.62 -9.78 0.93
C PRO A 51 -1.15 -9.35 1.08
N VAL A 52 -0.84 -8.10 0.75
CA VAL A 52 0.51 -7.54 0.93
C VAL A 52 0.86 -7.44 2.42
N GLY A 53 -0.13 -7.12 3.27
CA GLY A 53 0.04 -7.05 4.72
C GLY A 53 0.39 -8.40 5.35
N GLU A 54 -0.11 -9.51 4.82
CA GLU A 54 0.24 -10.86 5.27
C GLU A 54 1.70 -11.23 4.98
N LEU A 55 2.29 -10.62 3.95
CA LEU A 55 3.70 -10.78 3.61
C LEU A 55 4.64 -9.87 4.44
N GLY A 56 4.18 -9.27 5.54
CA GLY A 56 4.85 -8.18 6.25
C GLY A 56 6.34 -8.42 6.54
N GLU A 57 6.73 -9.52 7.18
CA GLU A 57 8.14 -9.84 7.46
C GLU A 57 8.95 -10.07 6.18
N PHE A 58 8.34 -10.75 5.20
CA PHE A 58 8.95 -11.00 3.91
C PHE A 58 9.11 -9.69 3.12
N ALA A 59 8.08 -8.87 3.07
CA ALA A 59 8.12 -7.55 2.43
C ALA A 59 9.18 -6.65 3.08
N GLN A 60 9.32 -6.70 4.41
CA GLN A 60 10.36 -5.95 5.13
C GLN A 60 11.77 -6.41 4.75
N SER A 61 12.00 -7.72 4.70
CA SER A 61 13.30 -8.29 4.29
C SER A 61 13.65 -7.93 2.85
N TYR A 62 12.65 -7.97 1.97
CA TYR A 62 12.81 -7.61 0.56
C TYR A 62 13.08 -6.12 0.36
N ALA A 63 12.37 -5.26 1.08
CA ALA A 63 12.62 -3.82 1.07
C ALA A 63 14.04 -3.48 1.54
N GLN A 64 14.54 -4.19 2.58
CA GLN A 64 15.91 -4.02 3.07
C GLN A 64 16.95 -4.39 2.01
N ALA A 65 16.80 -5.53 1.34
CA ALA A 65 17.70 -5.97 0.28
C ALA A 65 17.76 -4.96 -0.88
N LEU A 66 16.60 -4.45 -1.31
CA LEU A 66 16.54 -3.41 -2.34
C LEU A 66 17.21 -2.11 -1.89
N ALA A 67 16.94 -1.64 -0.67
CA ALA A 67 17.52 -0.41 -0.16
C ALA A 67 19.06 -0.49 -0.04
N GLN A 68 19.59 -1.64 0.38
CA GLN A 68 21.04 -1.88 0.45
C GLN A 68 21.72 -1.84 -0.93
N THR A 69 20.99 -2.29 -1.97
CA THR A 69 21.53 -2.34 -3.34
C THR A 69 21.44 -1.00 -4.05
N THR A 70 20.39 -0.20 -3.74
CA THR A 70 20.04 0.99 -4.52
C THR A 70 20.33 2.32 -3.82
N ASP A 71 20.60 2.29 -2.51
CA ASP A 71 20.64 3.49 -1.64
C ASP A 71 19.36 4.35 -1.69
N ALA A 72 18.27 3.78 -2.18
CA ALA A 72 16.96 4.43 -2.28
C ALA A 72 16.15 4.23 -0.98
N LEU A 73 15.17 5.10 -0.75
CA LEU A 73 14.06 4.79 0.14
C LEU A 73 13.13 3.84 -0.62
N VAL A 74 12.95 2.65 -0.09
CA VAL A 74 12.07 1.62 -0.64
C VAL A 74 10.83 1.51 0.24
N CYS A 75 9.64 1.57 -0.37
CA CYS A 75 8.38 1.31 0.30
C CYS A 75 7.64 0.20 -0.43
N ILE A 76 7.13 -0.77 0.32
CA ILE A 76 6.16 -1.77 -0.16
C ILE A 76 4.83 -1.43 0.51
N THR A 77 3.80 -1.23 -0.29
CA THR A 77 2.51 -0.72 0.18
C THR A 77 1.39 -1.68 -0.19
N ASP A 78 0.33 -1.69 0.59
CA ASP A 78 -0.96 -2.09 0.08
C ASP A 78 -1.63 -0.89 -0.64
N ARG A 79 -2.96 -0.88 -0.75
CA ARG A 79 -3.69 0.20 -1.43
C ARG A 79 -3.84 1.47 -0.59
N GLU A 80 -3.52 1.41 0.71
CA GLU A 80 -3.77 2.51 1.66
C GLU A 80 -2.59 2.83 2.57
N TYR A 81 -1.74 1.84 2.89
CA TYR A 81 -0.68 1.97 3.88
C TYR A 81 0.68 1.51 3.36
N VAL A 82 1.72 2.07 3.92
CA VAL A 82 3.08 1.55 3.77
C VAL A 82 3.25 0.36 4.72
N ILE A 83 3.33 -0.85 4.17
CA ILE A 83 3.43 -2.11 4.93
C ILE A 83 4.87 -2.37 5.37
N ALA A 84 5.83 -2.07 4.50
CA ALA A 84 7.25 -2.21 4.79
C ALA A 84 8.04 -1.06 4.18
N ALA A 85 9.08 -0.62 4.89
CA ALA A 85 9.98 0.42 4.38
C ALA A 85 11.43 0.15 4.77
N ALA A 86 12.37 0.56 3.91
CA ALA A 86 13.80 0.51 4.18
C ALA A 86 14.52 1.67 3.50
N GLY A 87 15.71 2.01 4.00
CA GLY A 87 16.50 3.14 3.50
C GLY A 87 16.31 4.42 4.32
N ALA A 88 16.88 5.50 3.82
CA ALA A 88 16.83 6.79 4.53
C ALA A 88 15.43 7.38 4.50
N GLY A 89 14.86 7.70 5.65
CA GLY A 89 13.49 8.22 5.80
C GLY A 89 12.44 7.17 6.14
N LYS A 90 12.80 5.88 6.29
CA LYS A 90 11.84 4.80 6.55
C LYS A 90 10.92 5.07 7.76
N LYS A 91 11.46 5.64 8.84
CA LYS A 91 10.70 5.94 10.07
C LYS A 91 9.58 6.97 9.88
N GLU A 92 9.64 7.73 8.80
CA GLU A 92 8.64 8.76 8.49
C GLU A 92 7.47 8.22 7.66
N VAL A 93 7.66 7.04 7.05
CA VAL A 93 6.67 6.48 6.10
C VAL A 93 6.11 5.12 6.54
N GLU A 94 6.85 4.33 7.31
CA GLU A 94 6.45 2.97 7.69
C GLU A 94 5.17 2.99 8.56
N GLY A 95 4.15 2.22 8.15
CA GLY A 95 2.84 2.16 8.79
C GLY A 95 1.93 3.37 8.55
N GLU A 96 2.40 4.39 7.81
CA GLU A 96 1.63 5.60 7.54
C GLU A 96 0.69 5.43 6.33
N HIS A 97 -0.36 6.22 6.30
CA HIS A 97 -1.31 6.30 5.20
C HIS A 97 -0.67 6.89 3.95
N LEU A 98 -0.94 6.29 2.78
CA LEU A 98 -0.51 6.82 1.49
C LEU A 98 -1.13 8.19 1.22
N SER A 99 -0.42 9.03 0.46
CA SER A 99 -0.97 10.28 -0.05
C SER A 99 -1.98 10.00 -1.17
N GLU A 100 -2.93 10.92 -1.37
CA GLU A 100 -3.91 10.84 -2.47
C GLU A 100 -3.22 10.73 -3.85
N ALA A 101 -2.07 11.39 -4.01
CA ALA A 101 -1.28 11.32 -5.25
C ALA A 101 -0.78 9.89 -5.50
N VAL A 102 -0.25 9.22 -4.48
CA VAL A 102 0.24 7.83 -4.59
C VAL A 102 -0.92 6.86 -4.77
N GLU A 103 -2.03 7.02 -4.05
CA GLU A 103 -3.25 6.22 -4.25
C GLU A 103 -3.73 6.30 -5.73
N ALA A 104 -3.77 7.52 -6.29
CA ALA A 104 -4.15 7.74 -7.69
C ALA A 104 -3.14 7.12 -8.69
N MET A 105 -1.84 7.07 -8.35
CA MET A 105 -0.84 6.38 -9.17
C MET A 105 -1.04 4.86 -9.14
N ILE A 106 -1.34 4.28 -7.99
CA ILE A 106 -1.63 2.85 -7.84
C ILE A 106 -2.87 2.45 -8.66
N GLU A 107 -3.92 3.28 -8.65
CA GLU A 107 -5.15 3.04 -9.43
C GLU A 107 -4.92 3.01 -10.95
N LYS A 108 -3.93 3.74 -11.46
CA LYS A 108 -3.58 3.74 -12.89
C LYS A 108 -2.96 2.43 -13.36
N ARG A 109 -2.54 1.58 -12.44
CA ARG A 109 -1.83 0.31 -12.69
C ARG A 109 -0.56 0.48 -13.55
N GLY A 110 0.37 -0.46 -13.43
CA GLY A 110 1.62 -0.43 -14.20
C GLY A 110 2.77 0.28 -13.48
N THR A 111 3.71 0.82 -14.25
CA THR A 111 4.89 1.51 -13.71
C THR A 111 4.85 2.98 -14.05
N ILE A 112 4.95 3.81 -13.04
CA ILE A 112 4.97 5.28 -13.16
C ILE A 112 6.31 5.78 -12.61
N MET A 113 6.91 6.72 -13.32
CA MET A 113 8.13 7.41 -12.91
C MET A 113 7.87 8.92 -12.90
N THR A 114 8.22 9.58 -11.82
CA THR A 114 8.20 11.04 -11.70
C THR A 114 9.61 11.56 -11.52
N THR A 115 9.94 12.66 -12.15
CA THR A 115 11.28 13.29 -12.09
C THR A 115 11.25 14.55 -11.23
N GLY A 116 12.43 15.04 -10.85
CA GLY A 116 12.56 16.26 -10.04
C GLY A 116 12.11 17.56 -10.71
N GLU A 117 11.78 17.53 -11.99
CA GLU A 117 11.20 18.67 -12.73
C GLU A 117 9.69 18.81 -12.45
N GLU A 118 9.04 17.72 -12.02
CA GLU A 118 7.67 17.72 -11.56
C GLU A 118 7.59 18.11 -10.07
N ALA A 119 6.40 18.45 -9.59
CA ALA A 119 6.21 18.77 -8.18
C ALA A 119 6.63 17.59 -7.30
N PRO A 120 7.35 17.81 -6.19
CA PRO A 120 7.73 16.74 -5.29
C PRO A 120 6.50 16.00 -4.75
N ILE A 121 6.53 14.68 -4.79
CA ILE A 121 5.41 13.83 -4.37
C ILE A 121 5.66 13.36 -2.95
N SER A 122 4.77 13.67 -2.02
CA SER A 122 4.75 13.02 -0.71
C SER A 122 4.26 11.59 -0.87
N ILE A 123 4.99 10.62 -0.32
CA ILE A 123 4.59 9.21 -0.35
C ILE A 123 3.40 8.98 0.57
N THR A 124 3.38 9.66 1.72
CA THR A 124 2.37 9.51 2.76
C THR A 124 1.63 10.81 3.02
N GLN A 125 0.50 10.76 3.71
CA GLN A 125 -0.24 11.94 4.16
C GLN A 125 0.53 12.74 5.20
N LYS A 126 1.41 12.07 5.95
CA LYS A 126 2.32 12.72 6.90
C LYS A 126 3.40 13.46 6.14
N VAL A 127 3.66 14.68 6.56
CA VAL A 127 4.71 15.50 5.97
C VAL A 127 6.07 14.89 6.32
N MET A 128 6.83 14.53 5.29
CA MET A 128 8.20 14.05 5.43
C MET A 128 9.16 15.24 5.63
N SER A 129 10.22 15.05 6.42
CA SER A 129 11.26 16.06 6.64
C SER A 129 11.99 16.42 5.34
N ALA A 130 12.11 15.47 4.41
CA ALA A 130 12.66 15.66 3.07
C ALA A 130 11.80 14.89 2.05
N LEU A 131 11.12 15.62 1.18
CA LEU A 131 10.36 15.01 0.09
C LEU A 131 11.31 14.44 -0.98
N PRO A 132 11.03 13.23 -1.50
CA PRO A 132 11.78 12.68 -2.61
C PRO A 132 11.58 13.56 -3.87
N LYS A 133 12.66 13.79 -4.60
CA LYS A 133 12.62 14.53 -5.87
C LYS A 133 12.30 13.64 -7.06
N GLY A 134 12.42 12.34 -6.90
CA GLY A 134 12.07 11.37 -7.94
C GLY A 134 11.53 10.09 -7.34
N VAL A 135 10.55 9.51 -7.98
CA VAL A 135 9.86 8.29 -7.54
C VAL A 135 9.63 7.37 -8.72
N VAL A 136 9.92 6.09 -8.52
CA VAL A 136 9.47 4.99 -9.40
C VAL A 136 8.49 4.16 -8.61
N LEU A 137 7.27 4.03 -9.10
CA LEU A 137 6.19 3.23 -8.54
C LEU A 137 5.83 2.12 -9.51
N SER A 138 5.79 0.86 -9.06
CA SER A 138 5.28 -0.27 -9.83
C SER A 138 4.17 -0.97 -9.07
N SER A 139 3.01 -1.13 -9.70
CA SER A 139 1.84 -1.76 -9.08
C SER A 139 2.07 -3.26 -8.88
N ILE A 140 1.71 -3.76 -7.71
CA ILE A 140 1.70 -5.18 -7.37
C ILE A 140 0.35 -5.75 -7.84
N LEU A 141 0.38 -6.64 -8.83
CA LEU A 141 -0.80 -7.28 -9.39
C LEU A 141 -0.86 -8.74 -8.95
N CYS A 142 -2.02 -9.16 -8.44
CA CYS A 142 -2.33 -10.55 -8.08
C CYS A 142 -3.66 -10.93 -8.72
N ASN A 143 -3.68 -11.97 -9.54
CA ASN A 143 -4.87 -12.42 -10.29
C ASN A 143 -5.57 -11.30 -11.09
N GLY A 144 -4.81 -10.33 -11.60
CA GLY A 144 -5.32 -9.18 -12.35
C GLY A 144 -5.78 -8.00 -11.49
N ASP A 145 -5.85 -8.15 -10.16
CA ASP A 145 -6.21 -7.08 -9.24
C ASP A 145 -4.98 -6.40 -8.65
N CYS A 146 -5.07 -5.07 -8.50
CA CYS A 146 -4.01 -4.29 -7.89
C CYS A 146 -4.12 -4.41 -6.36
N GLN A 147 -3.08 -4.96 -5.74
CA GLN A 147 -3.01 -5.17 -4.29
C GLN A 147 -2.18 -4.09 -3.56
N GLY A 148 -1.40 -3.32 -4.29
CA GLY A 148 -0.53 -2.29 -3.75
C GLY A 148 0.56 -1.88 -4.73
N ALA A 149 1.70 -1.42 -4.22
CA ALA A 149 2.82 -1.00 -5.04
C ALA A 149 4.19 -1.20 -4.36
N VAL A 150 5.22 -1.29 -5.20
CA VAL A 150 6.61 -1.09 -4.79
C VAL A 150 7.03 0.31 -5.25
N ILE A 151 7.51 1.11 -4.31
CA ILE A 151 7.93 2.49 -4.53
C ILE A 151 9.42 2.59 -4.19
N LEU A 152 10.22 3.05 -5.14
CA LEU A 152 11.61 3.41 -4.93
C LEU A 152 11.75 4.91 -5.13
N SER A 153 12.30 5.60 -4.15
CA SER A 153 12.48 7.04 -4.23
C SER A 153 13.94 7.44 -4.16
N GLU A 154 14.29 8.46 -4.95
CA GLU A 154 15.63 8.96 -5.10
C GLU A 154 15.69 10.46 -4.75
N LYS A 155 16.74 10.87 -4.01
CA LYS A 155 16.85 12.21 -3.44
C LYS A 155 17.17 13.29 -4.47
N SER A 156 17.93 12.94 -5.54
CA SER A 156 18.38 13.93 -6.53
C SER A 156 17.33 14.21 -7.61
N GLY A 157 16.42 13.25 -7.87
CA GLY A 157 15.45 13.32 -8.95
C GLY A 157 16.06 13.17 -10.34
N GLN A 158 17.31 12.68 -10.44
CA GLN A 158 17.98 12.48 -11.71
C GLN A 158 17.32 11.34 -12.50
N LYS A 159 16.94 11.64 -13.74
CA LYS A 159 16.22 10.70 -14.62
C LYS A 159 17.01 9.39 -14.81
N GLU A 160 18.31 9.48 -15.01
CA GLU A 160 19.19 8.33 -15.24
C GLU A 160 19.17 7.34 -14.05
N LYS A 161 19.16 7.86 -12.82
CA LYS A 161 19.05 7.04 -11.62
C LYS A 161 17.67 6.38 -11.50
N LEU A 162 16.63 7.12 -11.80
CA LEU A 162 15.26 6.58 -11.78
C LEU A 162 15.07 5.49 -12.83
N GLU A 163 15.65 5.64 -14.03
CA GLU A 163 15.63 4.59 -15.06
C GLU A 163 16.37 3.30 -14.61
N GLN A 164 17.43 3.43 -13.80
CA GLN A 164 18.10 2.26 -13.20
C GLN A 164 17.25 1.58 -12.11
N LEU A 165 16.44 2.34 -11.36
CA LEU A 165 15.54 1.80 -10.33
C LEU A 165 14.30 1.12 -10.93
N LYS A 166 13.88 1.53 -12.12
CA LYS A 166 12.65 1.04 -12.75
C LYS A 166 12.61 -0.49 -12.90
N PRO A 167 13.60 -1.19 -13.49
CA PRO A 167 13.55 -2.65 -13.60
C PRO A 167 13.51 -3.34 -12.23
N LEU A 168 14.15 -2.79 -11.21
CA LEU A 168 14.14 -3.33 -9.86
C LEU A 168 12.75 -3.21 -9.22
N SER A 169 12.10 -2.05 -9.37
CA SER A 169 10.72 -1.84 -8.91
C SER A 169 9.75 -2.81 -9.59
N VAL A 170 9.85 -2.97 -10.92
CA VAL A 170 9.01 -3.91 -11.69
C VAL A 170 9.22 -5.35 -11.26
N THR A 171 10.49 -5.77 -11.11
CA THR A 171 10.83 -7.13 -10.68
C THR A 171 10.27 -7.41 -9.29
N ALA A 172 10.44 -6.47 -8.36
CA ALA A 172 9.92 -6.58 -7.01
C ALA A 172 8.39 -6.69 -6.99
N ALA A 173 7.70 -5.83 -7.73
CA ALA A 173 6.24 -5.84 -7.80
C ALA A 173 5.70 -7.16 -8.39
N ASN A 174 6.30 -7.64 -9.49
CA ASN A 174 5.93 -8.92 -10.09
C ASN A 174 6.20 -10.10 -9.17
N PHE A 175 7.33 -10.08 -8.46
CA PHE A 175 7.67 -11.13 -7.52
C PHE A 175 6.70 -11.21 -6.35
N LEU A 176 6.36 -10.07 -5.74
CA LEU A 176 5.36 -9.98 -4.66
C LEU A 176 3.98 -10.43 -5.16
N GLY A 177 3.56 -9.99 -6.34
CA GLY A 177 2.29 -10.42 -6.93
C GLY A 177 2.20 -11.94 -7.08
N LYS A 178 3.23 -12.57 -7.64
CA LYS A 178 3.27 -14.03 -7.80
C LYS A 178 3.29 -14.81 -6.49
N ASN A 179 3.90 -14.27 -5.44
CA ASN A 179 3.88 -14.91 -4.13
C ASN A 179 2.50 -14.88 -3.46
N MET A 180 1.64 -13.94 -3.81
CA MET A 180 0.26 -13.87 -3.33
C MET A 180 -0.71 -14.75 -4.13
N GLU A 181 -0.31 -15.30 -5.27
CA GLU A 181 -1.11 -16.22 -6.09
C GLU A 181 -1.02 -17.67 -5.59
N GLN A 182 -0.14 -17.96 -4.63
CA GLN A 182 0.04 -19.30 -4.02
C GLN A 182 -0.85 -19.48 -2.80
#